data_15a8871cb1e1df8dbb50cf052f895f9a
#
_entry.id   15a8871cb1e1df8dbb50cf052f895f9a
#
_cell.length_a   1.000
_cell.length_b   1.000
_cell.length_c   1.000
_cell.angle_alpha   90.00
_cell.angle_beta   90.00
_cell.angle_gamma   90.00
#
_symmetry.space_group_name_H-M   'P 1'
#
loop_
_entity.id
_entity.type
_entity.pdbx_description
1 polymer ?
#
loop_
_entity_poly.entity_id
_entity_poly.type
_entity_poly.pdbx_seq_one_letter_code
_entity_poly.pdbx_strand_id
1 'polypeptide(L)'
;MIQFGLMNRGQFPVGGDATQHWAEMLEQVRWAETMGFDSIMKGSHYTTHPLSEFQQVPFLSRIMAEAPSLRLIAGVVLLPLHKPL
;
A
#
# COMPACT_ATOMS: atom_id res chain seq x y z
N MET A 1 -7.90 19.03 -15.34
CA MET A 1 -8.54 18.61 -14.07
C MET A 1 -7.46 18.13 -13.09
N ILE A 2 -7.55 18.56 -11.84
CA ILE A 2 -6.62 18.12 -10.80
C ILE A 2 -7.00 16.72 -10.36
N GLN A 3 -5.99 15.84 -10.23
CA GLN A 3 -6.17 14.49 -9.71
C GLN A 3 -5.52 14.39 -8.34
N PHE A 4 -6.16 13.64 -7.43
CA PHE A 4 -5.66 13.44 -6.08
C PHE A 4 -5.33 11.97 -5.85
N GLY A 5 -4.13 11.73 -5.34
CA GLY A 5 -3.70 10.40 -4.93
C GLY A 5 -3.51 10.31 -3.43
N LEU A 6 -3.69 9.11 -2.88
CA LEU A 6 -3.40 8.80 -1.50
C LEU A 6 -2.11 8.01 -1.42
N MET A 7 -1.20 8.41 -0.54
CA MET A 7 -0.01 7.61 -0.24
C MET A 7 -0.28 6.77 1.01
N ASN A 8 -0.37 5.47 0.82
CA ASN A 8 -0.53 4.53 1.93
C ASN A 8 0.86 4.04 2.36
N ARG A 9 1.37 4.56 3.46
CA ARG A 9 2.69 4.20 3.97
C ARG A 9 2.68 2.90 4.74
N GLY A 10 1.68 2.71 5.60
CA GLY A 10 1.46 1.46 6.30
C GLY A 10 2.68 0.93 7.06
N GLN A 11 3.37 1.78 7.80
CA GLN A 11 4.49 1.39 8.65
C GLN A 11 4.01 1.31 10.11
N PHE A 12 4.30 0.20 10.76
CA PHE A 12 3.83 -0.09 12.12
C PHE A 12 4.98 -0.55 13.01
N PRO A 13 4.93 -0.26 14.32
CA PRO A 13 5.93 -0.82 15.24
C PRO A 13 5.91 -2.35 15.22
N VAL A 14 7.11 -2.95 15.29
CA VAL A 14 7.25 -4.40 15.40
C VAL A 14 6.56 -4.88 16.68
N GLY A 15 5.83 -6.00 16.61
CA GLY A 15 5.09 -6.58 17.73
C GLY A 15 3.63 -6.15 17.83
N GLY A 16 3.15 -5.29 16.92
CA GLY A 16 1.74 -4.92 16.83
C GLY A 16 0.89 -6.03 16.20
N ASP A 17 -0.42 -5.81 16.20
CA ASP A 17 -1.38 -6.75 15.62
C ASP A 17 -1.47 -6.52 14.10
N ALA A 18 -0.80 -7.38 13.34
CA ALA A 18 -0.78 -7.30 11.87
C ALA A 18 -2.18 -7.47 11.26
N THR A 19 -3.04 -8.27 11.87
CA THR A 19 -4.41 -8.47 11.38
C THR A 19 -5.22 -7.19 11.49
N GLN A 20 -5.10 -6.50 12.60
CA GLN A 20 -5.77 -5.21 12.80
C GLN A 20 -5.23 -4.16 11.82
N HIS A 21 -3.92 -4.05 11.70
CA HIS A 21 -3.29 -3.10 10.76
C HIS A 21 -3.73 -3.35 9.32
N TRP A 22 -3.83 -4.62 8.94
CA TRP A 22 -4.34 -5.00 7.63
C TRP A 22 -5.77 -4.54 7.41
N ALA A 23 -6.66 -4.77 8.37
CA ALA A 23 -8.05 -4.36 8.30
C ALA A 23 -8.18 -2.84 8.16
N GLU A 24 -7.40 -2.09 8.93
CA GLU A 24 -7.39 -0.63 8.88
C GLU A 24 -6.91 -0.12 7.51
N MET A 25 -5.87 -0.72 6.96
CA MET A 25 -5.37 -0.35 5.64
C MET A 25 -6.39 -0.64 4.54
N LEU A 26 -7.08 -1.77 4.61
CA LEU A 26 -8.16 -2.08 3.65
C LEU A 26 -9.31 -1.07 3.75
N GLU A 27 -9.66 -0.67 4.95
CA GLU A 27 -10.70 0.34 5.14
C GLU A 27 -10.32 1.67 4.52
N GLN A 28 -9.07 2.10 4.69
CA GLN A 28 -8.56 3.31 4.05
C GLN A 28 -8.65 3.23 2.52
N VAL A 29 -8.33 2.07 1.95
CA VAL A 29 -8.42 1.83 0.51
C VAL A 29 -9.87 1.95 0.03
N ARG A 30 -10.82 1.36 0.75
CA ARG A 30 -12.24 1.43 0.43
C ARG A 30 -12.76 2.87 0.50
N TRP A 31 -12.30 3.63 1.49
CA TRP A 31 -12.67 5.04 1.61
C TRP A 31 -12.12 5.86 0.46
N ALA A 32 -10.86 5.63 0.08
CA ALA A 32 -10.27 6.33 -1.07
C ALA A 32 -11.07 6.07 -2.35
N GLU A 33 -11.48 4.83 -2.58
CA GLU A 33 -12.34 4.46 -3.71
C GLU A 33 -13.68 5.21 -3.66
N THR A 34 -14.34 5.19 -2.51
CA THR A 34 -15.66 5.80 -2.32
C THR A 34 -15.61 7.32 -2.39
N MET A 35 -14.55 7.93 -1.88
CA MET A 35 -14.40 9.39 -1.85
C MET A 35 -13.92 9.98 -3.18
N GLY A 36 -13.62 9.14 -4.17
CA GLY A 36 -13.26 9.62 -5.50
C GLY A 36 -11.80 10.01 -5.66
N PHE A 37 -10.89 9.43 -4.87
CA PHE A 37 -9.47 9.56 -5.15
C PHE A 37 -9.14 8.92 -6.50
N ASP A 38 -8.12 9.44 -7.17
CA ASP A 38 -7.74 8.95 -8.50
C ASP A 38 -6.71 7.83 -8.43
N SER A 39 -5.90 7.80 -7.39
CA SER A 39 -4.82 6.82 -7.26
C SER A 39 -4.46 6.54 -5.81
N ILE A 40 -3.82 5.39 -5.61
CA ILE A 40 -3.20 5.04 -4.33
C ILE A 40 -1.78 4.52 -4.59
N MET A 41 -0.83 5.02 -3.80
CA MET A 41 0.57 4.63 -3.89
C MET A 41 0.97 3.84 -2.65
N LYS A 42 1.70 2.75 -2.84
CA LYS A 42 2.34 1.99 -1.75
C LYS A 42 3.85 2.06 -1.93
N GLY A 43 4.53 2.47 -0.85
CA GLY A 43 5.99 2.44 -0.80
C GLY A 43 6.55 1.04 -0.54
N SER A 44 7.87 0.94 -0.59
CA SER A 44 8.59 -0.27 -0.23
C SER A 44 9.85 0.11 0.54
N HIS A 45 10.04 -0.50 1.71
CA HIS A 45 11.22 -0.31 2.54
C HIS A 45 11.83 -1.66 2.88
N TYR A 46 13.13 -1.71 2.90
CA TYR A 46 13.89 -2.89 3.25
C TYR A 46 14.65 -2.64 4.56
N THR A 47 14.59 -3.61 5.48
CA THR A 47 15.27 -3.52 6.78
C THR A 47 14.91 -2.27 7.59
N THR A 48 13.65 -2.08 7.88
CA THR A 48 13.15 -0.87 8.57
C THR A 48 12.98 -1.03 10.08
N HIS A 49 13.54 -2.10 10.68
CA HIS A 49 13.41 -2.28 12.12
C HIS A 49 13.72 -0.95 12.87
N PRO A 50 12.90 -0.54 13.86
CA PRO A 50 11.83 -1.31 14.54
C PRO A 50 10.44 -1.21 13.91
N LEU A 51 10.35 -0.81 12.67
CA LEU A 51 9.07 -0.75 11.96
C LEU A 51 8.88 -1.98 11.07
N SER A 52 7.63 -2.38 10.89
CA SER A 52 7.23 -3.41 9.94
C SER A 52 6.22 -2.83 8.96
N GLU A 53 6.13 -3.44 7.78
CA GLU A 53 5.13 -3.07 6.79
C GLU A 53 4.75 -4.27 5.93
N PHE A 54 3.58 -4.20 5.31
CA PHE A 54 3.17 -5.20 4.34
C PHE A 54 3.95 -5.03 3.04
N GLN A 55 4.34 -6.13 2.43
CA GLN A 55 5.07 -6.12 1.18
C GLN A 55 4.28 -5.43 0.08
N GLN A 56 4.97 -4.61 -0.71
CA GLN A 56 4.38 -3.72 -1.69
C GLN A 56 3.52 -4.44 -2.74
N VAL A 57 4.11 -5.41 -3.44
CA VAL A 57 3.43 -6.07 -4.56
C VAL A 57 2.25 -6.93 -4.09
N PRO A 58 2.39 -7.79 -3.07
CA PRO A 58 1.24 -8.50 -2.53
C PRO A 58 0.13 -7.58 -2.03
N PHE A 59 0.48 -6.48 -1.36
CA PHE A 59 -0.50 -5.51 -0.91
C PHE A 59 -1.28 -4.90 -2.07
N LEU A 60 -0.57 -4.38 -3.08
CA LEU A 60 -1.19 -3.78 -4.26
C LEU A 60 -2.06 -4.79 -5.01
N SER A 61 -1.59 -6.02 -5.15
CA SER A 61 -2.35 -7.09 -5.80
C SER A 61 -3.65 -7.38 -5.07
N ARG A 62 -3.61 -7.41 -3.75
CA ARG A 62 -4.82 -7.68 -2.95
C ARG A 62 -5.84 -6.56 -3.04
N ILE A 63 -5.41 -5.30 -3.02
CA ILE A 63 -6.34 -4.18 -3.03
C ILE A 63 -6.97 -3.90 -4.39
N MET A 64 -6.47 -4.50 -5.46
CA MET A 64 -7.10 -4.37 -6.79
C MET A 64 -8.59 -4.73 -6.77
N ALA A 65 -8.96 -5.74 -6.00
CA ALA A 65 -10.35 -6.16 -5.87
C ALA A 65 -11.19 -5.22 -5.01
N GLU A 66 -10.56 -4.51 -4.07
CA GLU A 66 -11.26 -3.60 -3.16
C GLU A 66 -11.50 -2.22 -3.79
N ALA A 67 -10.63 -1.81 -4.72
CA ALA A 67 -10.63 -0.47 -5.28
C ALA A 67 -10.41 -0.51 -6.78
N PRO A 68 -11.39 -1.00 -7.55
CA PRO A 68 -11.24 -1.19 -9.00
C PRO A 68 -11.07 0.11 -9.79
N SER A 69 -11.49 1.25 -9.25
CA SER A 69 -11.37 2.54 -9.94
C SER A 69 -10.03 3.24 -9.66
N LEU A 70 -9.32 2.85 -8.60
CA LEU A 70 -8.07 3.50 -8.24
C LEU A 70 -6.91 3.03 -9.13
N ARG A 71 -6.13 3.99 -9.60
CA ARG A 71 -4.83 3.67 -10.21
C ARG A 71 -3.87 3.26 -9.11
N LEU A 72 -3.29 2.07 -9.21
CA LEU A 72 -2.35 1.55 -8.23
C LEU A 72 -0.92 1.92 -8.64
N ILE A 73 -0.16 2.46 -7.70
CA ILE A 73 1.19 2.95 -7.96
C ILE A 73 2.17 2.28 -6.99
N ALA A 74 3.15 1.58 -7.53
CA ALA A 74 4.29 1.07 -6.77
C ALA A 74 5.37 2.16 -6.74
N GLY A 75 5.51 2.84 -5.64
CA GLY A 75 6.40 3.97 -5.57
C GLY A 75 7.34 3.92 -4.37
N VAL A 76 8.52 3.37 -4.56
CA VAL A 76 9.16 2.86 -5.78
C VAL A 76 9.40 1.36 -5.70
N VAL A 77 9.76 0.73 -6.80
CA VAL A 77 10.24 -0.65 -6.82
C VAL A 77 11.76 -0.64 -6.63
N LEU A 78 12.24 -1.32 -5.60
CA LEU A 78 13.67 -1.44 -5.32
C LEU A 78 14.26 -2.57 -6.16
N LEU A 79 14.61 -2.26 -7.40
CA LEU A 79 15.04 -3.26 -8.39
C LEU A 79 16.15 -4.20 -7.91
N PRO A 80 17.18 -3.73 -7.15
CA PRO A 80 18.25 -4.64 -6.69
C PRO A 80 17.77 -5.76 -5.78
N LEU A 81 16.57 -5.63 -5.19
CA LEU A 81 15.99 -6.65 -4.30
C LEU A 81 15.16 -7.69 -5.05
N HIS A 82 14.94 -7.50 -6.34
CA HIS A 82 14.13 -8.38 -7.16
C HIS A 82 15.01 -9.09 -8.20
N LYS A 83 14.74 -10.37 -8.43
CA LYS A 83 15.40 -11.11 -9.50
C LYS A 83 14.66 -10.81 -10.81
N PRO A 84 15.31 -10.18 -11.79
CA PRO A 84 14.78 -10.21 -13.14
C PRO A 84 14.81 -11.64 -13.64
N LEU A 85 13.87 -12.05 -14.39
CA LEU A 85 13.69 -13.41 -14.90
C LEU A 85 14.99 -14.18 -15.21
#